data_731922f63a1303db3fbb5b2eae3aaba5
#
_entry.id   731922f63a1303db3fbb5b2eae3aaba5
#
_cell.length_a   1.000
_cell.length_b   1.000
_cell.length_c   1.000
_cell.angle_alpha   90.00
_cell.angle_beta   90.00
_cell.angle_gamma   90.00
#
_symmetry.space_group_name_H-M   'P 1'
#
loop_
_entity.id
_entity.type
_entity.pdbx_description
1 polymer ?
#
loop_
_entity_poly.entity_id
_entity_poly.type
_entity_poly.pdbx_seq_one_letter_code
_entity_poly.pdbx_strand_id
1 'polypeptide(L)'
;FFIGWENARKLIESVAALKLPGGVVAGAGYDHHPGPADLNDLCEAVAFQARTIAEIGGIPIVLPMPWLCERECGPEDFVAAYRGILERLDSPVYLHWLGDMFLPVLEGYFPDDSFEQVMALDSKKVLGVKISLLDAEREVAIRRSLALEGQEILTGDDFNFPALVAGDADGFSHALLGILDGIARPAGLAFRFLAHGREDRFGELMAPCAALSRAVFEPPTQHYKAGLA
;
A
#
# COMPACT_ATOMS: atom_id res chain seq x y z
N PHE A 1 -11.29 -7.37 -8.00
CA PHE A 1 -12.01 -6.75 -9.12
C PHE A 1 -11.04 -5.93 -9.94
N PHE A 2 -10.55 -6.51 -11.01
CA PHE A 2 -9.76 -5.76 -11.98
C PHE A 2 -10.73 -5.07 -12.93
N ILE A 3 -10.71 -3.73 -12.91
CA ILE A 3 -11.50 -2.93 -13.85
C ILE A 3 -10.75 -2.73 -15.18
N GLY A 4 -9.53 -3.26 -15.26
CA GLY A 4 -8.59 -3.06 -16.35
C GLY A 4 -7.92 -1.67 -16.32
N TRP A 5 -6.69 -1.61 -16.80
CA TRP A 5 -5.85 -0.39 -16.74
C TRP A 5 -6.52 0.85 -17.33
N GLU A 6 -7.17 0.74 -18.49
CA GLU A 6 -7.81 1.89 -19.13
C GLU A 6 -8.89 2.54 -18.27
N ASN A 7 -9.69 1.74 -17.55
CA ASN A 7 -10.70 2.26 -16.63
C ASN A 7 -10.08 2.80 -15.36
N ALA A 8 -9.04 2.13 -14.83
CA ALA A 8 -8.29 2.61 -13.68
C ALA A 8 -7.66 3.98 -13.98
N ARG A 9 -7.01 4.15 -15.12
CA ARG A 9 -6.44 5.42 -15.58
C ARG A 9 -7.48 6.54 -15.62
N LYS A 10 -8.65 6.30 -16.23
CA LYS A 10 -9.74 7.29 -16.27
C LYS A 10 -10.25 7.68 -14.88
N LEU A 11 -10.31 6.72 -13.97
CA LEU A 11 -10.68 6.99 -12.57
C LEU A 11 -9.63 7.88 -11.89
N ILE A 12 -8.35 7.56 -12.04
CA ILE A 12 -7.23 8.34 -11.49
C ILE A 12 -7.27 9.78 -12.03
N GLU A 13 -7.43 9.95 -13.35
CA GLU A 13 -7.58 11.27 -13.99
C GLU A 13 -8.77 12.04 -13.39
N SER A 14 -9.91 11.38 -13.22
CA SER A 14 -11.11 12.01 -12.67
C SER A 14 -10.91 12.46 -11.21
N VAL A 15 -10.24 11.65 -10.39
CA VAL A 15 -9.95 11.99 -8.98
C VAL A 15 -8.87 13.07 -8.90
N ALA A 16 -7.82 13.00 -9.70
CA ALA A 16 -6.77 14.02 -9.73
C ALA A 16 -7.32 15.40 -10.15
N ALA A 17 -8.30 15.42 -11.07
CA ALA A 17 -8.97 16.66 -11.47
C ALA A 17 -9.73 17.37 -10.32
N LEU A 18 -10.08 16.67 -9.24
CA LEU A 18 -10.70 17.24 -8.05
C LEU A 18 -9.72 18.09 -7.20
N LYS A 19 -8.41 17.97 -7.45
CA LYS A 19 -7.35 18.71 -6.74
C LYS A 19 -7.48 18.62 -5.21
N LEU A 20 -7.71 17.42 -4.70
CA LEU A 20 -7.85 17.16 -3.27
C LEU A 20 -6.58 17.57 -2.52
N PRO A 21 -6.68 18.19 -1.33
CA PRO A 21 -5.52 18.66 -0.57
C PRO A 21 -4.50 17.57 -0.22
N GLY A 22 -4.95 16.33 -0.03
CA GLY A 22 -4.09 15.17 0.27
C GLY A 22 -3.45 14.53 -0.98
N GLY A 23 -3.77 15.01 -2.18
CA GLY A 23 -3.32 14.37 -3.41
C GLY A 23 -4.03 13.05 -3.70
N VAL A 24 -3.44 12.26 -4.58
CA VAL A 24 -3.96 10.94 -5.00
C VAL A 24 -2.81 9.94 -4.94
N VAL A 25 -3.00 8.84 -4.26
CA VAL A 25 -2.11 7.67 -4.33
C VAL A 25 -2.80 6.59 -5.16
N ALA A 26 -2.12 6.03 -6.16
CA ALA A 26 -2.71 5.04 -7.04
C ALA A 26 -1.78 3.86 -7.31
N GLY A 27 -2.36 2.66 -7.43
CA GLY A 27 -1.63 1.42 -7.66
C GLY A 27 -1.01 1.35 -9.06
N ALA A 28 0.29 1.04 -9.12
CA ALA A 28 1.03 0.74 -10.33
C ALA A 28 1.40 -0.74 -10.35
N GLY A 29 0.88 -1.47 -11.30
CA GLY A 29 1.16 -2.87 -11.55
C GLY A 29 1.57 -3.10 -13.01
N TYR A 30 1.26 -4.30 -13.52
CA TYR A 30 1.54 -4.66 -14.92
C TYR A 30 0.35 -5.32 -15.62
N ASP A 31 -0.87 -5.12 -15.11
CA ASP A 31 -2.10 -5.76 -15.59
C ASP A 31 -2.55 -5.28 -17.00
N HIS A 32 -1.98 -4.21 -17.52
CA HIS A 32 -2.14 -3.80 -18.91
C HIS A 32 -1.31 -4.65 -19.88
N HIS A 33 -0.29 -5.35 -19.36
CA HIS A 33 0.62 -6.18 -20.12
C HIS A 33 0.10 -7.63 -20.19
N PRO A 34 0.15 -8.30 -21.35
CA PRO A 34 -0.40 -9.66 -21.49
C PRO A 34 0.36 -10.73 -20.70
N GLY A 35 1.56 -10.41 -20.20
CA GLY A 35 2.43 -11.23 -19.38
C GLY A 35 3.89 -10.91 -19.68
N PRO A 36 4.67 -10.42 -18.67
CA PRO A 36 6.08 -10.12 -18.87
C PRO A 36 6.89 -11.37 -19.22
N ALA A 37 7.72 -11.28 -20.25
CA ALA A 37 8.56 -12.40 -20.70
C ALA A 37 9.76 -12.62 -19.77
N ASP A 38 10.35 -11.55 -19.29
CA ASP A 38 11.51 -11.54 -18.41
C ASP A 38 11.44 -10.40 -17.38
N LEU A 39 12.47 -10.29 -16.53
CA LEU A 39 12.53 -9.29 -15.48
C LEU A 39 12.56 -7.85 -16.03
N ASN A 40 13.24 -7.62 -17.16
CA ASN A 40 13.31 -6.31 -17.78
C ASN A 40 11.95 -5.86 -18.31
N ASP A 41 11.22 -6.77 -18.90
CA ASP A 41 9.85 -6.55 -19.40
C ASP A 41 8.87 -6.27 -18.25
N LEU A 42 9.01 -7.00 -17.13
CA LEU A 42 8.26 -6.73 -15.90
C LEU A 42 8.53 -5.31 -15.37
N CYS A 43 9.81 -4.94 -15.26
CA CYS A 43 10.19 -3.59 -14.78
C CYS A 43 9.62 -2.49 -15.67
N GLU A 44 9.68 -2.64 -16.99
CA GLU A 44 9.14 -1.65 -17.92
C GLU A 44 7.61 -1.55 -17.81
N ALA A 45 6.91 -2.70 -17.69
CA ALA A 45 5.46 -2.71 -17.55
C ALA A 45 5.00 -1.99 -16.27
N VAL A 46 5.63 -2.27 -15.12
CA VAL A 46 5.31 -1.58 -13.86
C VAL A 46 5.65 -0.09 -13.93
N ALA A 47 6.85 0.24 -14.45
CA ALA A 47 7.28 1.62 -14.59
C ALA A 47 6.39 2.44 -15.53
N PHE A 48 5.83 1.83 -16.57
CA PHE A 48 4.86 2.48 -17.44
C PHE A 48 3.63 2.99 -16.68
N GLN A 49 3.02 2.14 -15.84
CA GLN A 49 1.87 2.56 -15.02
C GLN A 49 2.28 3.62 -14.00
N ALA A 50 3.44 3.45 -13.33
CA ALA A 50 3.92 4.41 -12.36
C ALA A 50 4.18 5.79 -12.97
N ARG A 51 4.82 5.86 -14.14
CA ARG A 51 5.01 7.14 -14.88
C ARG A 51 3.68 7.78 -15.25
N THR A 52 2.75 6.99 -15.78
CA THR A 52 1.42 7.50 -16.14
C THR A 52 0.69 8.11 -14.94
N ILE A 53 0.74 7.44 -13.78
CA ILE A 53 0.15 7.97 -12.54
C ILE A 53 0.81 9.30 -12.13
N ALA A 54 2.14 9.37 -12.19
CA ALA A 54 2.88 10.59 -11.85
C ALA A 54 2.58 11.75 -12.83
N GLU A 55 2.47 11.47 -14.12
CA GLU A 55 2.09 12.46 -15.16
C GLU A 55 0.68 13.02 -14.94
N ILE A 56 -0.24 12.23 -14.42
CA ILE A 56 -1.59 12.67 -14.04
C ILE A 56 -1.56 13.52 -12.75
N GLY A 57 -0.44 13.52 -12.01
CA GLY A 57 -0.27 14.25 -10.75
C GLY A 57 -0.59 13.40 -9.51
N GLY A 58 -0.62 12.08 -9.64
CA GLY A 58 -0.72 11.14 -8.54
C GLY A 58 0.65 10.69 -8.02
N ILE A 59 0.67 10.08 -6.85
CA ILE A 59 1.83 9.37 -6.32
C ILE A 59 1.62 7.87 -6.58
N PRO A 60 2.49 7.21 -7.35
CA PRO A 60 2.35 5.80 -7.59
C PRO A 60 2.70 4.97 -6.35
N ILE A 61 1.93 3.92 -6.10
CA ILE A 61 2.28 2.85 -5.18
C ILE A 61 2.52 1.57 -5.97
N VAL A 62 3.75 1.09 -5.96
CA VAL A 62 4.14 -0.12 -6.69
C VAL A 62 3.49 -1.32 -6.02
N LEU A 63 2.57 -1.96 -6.75
CA LEU A 63 1.86 -3.15 -6.29
C LEU A 63 2.80 -4.36 -6.24
N PRO A 64 2.50 -5.37 -5.41
CA PRO A 64 3.23 -6.62 -5.43
C PRO A 64 3.23 -7.24 -6.82
N MET A 65 4.29 -7.95 -7.14
CA MET A 65 4.49 -8.58 -8.43
C MET A 65 4.40 -10.13 -8.30
N PRO A 66 3.19 -10.72 -8.46
CA PRO A 66 2.99 -12.17 -8.44
C PRO A 66 3.95 -12.92 -9.36
N TRP A 67 4.35 -12.30 -10.46
CA TRP A 67 5.32 -12.82 -11.42
C TRP A 67 6.63 -13.31 -10.78
N LEU A 68 7.10 -12.64 -9.72
CA LEU A 68 8.30 -13.03 -8.99
C LEU A 68 8.06 -14.32 -8.17
N CYS A 69 6.92 -14.41 -7.50
CA CYS A 69 6.57 -15.59 -6.70
C CYS A 69 6.27 -16.80 -7.59
N GLU A 70 5.54 -16.64 -8.68
CA GLU A 70 5.22 -17.69 -9.66
C GLU A 70 6.46 -18.32 -10.30
N ARG A 71 7.58 -17.60 -10.31
CA ARG A 71 8.88 -18.05 -10.83
C ARG A 71 9.86 -18.46 -9.75
N GLU A 72 9.42 -18.52 -8.50
CA GLU A 72 10.26 -18.88 -7.36
C GLU A 72 11.55 -18.04 -7.30
N CYS A 73 11.43 -16.75 -7.62
CA CYS A 73 12.53 -15.80 -7.62
C CYS A 73 13.14 -15.63 -6.23
N GLY A 74 14.46 -15.56 -6.16
CA GLY A 74 15.19 -15.34 -4.91
C GLY A 74 15.28 -13.86 -4.49
N PRO A 75 15.88 -13.58 -3.31
CA PRO A 75 16.00 -12.21 -2.79
C PRO A 75 16.66 -11.23 -3.76
N GLU A 76 17.70 -11.69 -4.48
CA GLU A 76 18.42 -10.86 -5.44
C GLU A 76 17.54 -10.43 -6.64
N ASP A 77 16.62 -11.29 -7.07
CA ASP A 77 15.68 -10.99 -8.15
C ASP A 77 14.65 -9.93 -7.71
N PHE A 78 14.17 -10.00 -6.46
CA PHE A 78 13.32 -8.97 -5.87
C PHE A 78 14.04 -7.61 -5.87
N VAL A 79 15.25 -7.56 -5.36
CA VAL A 79 16.07 -6.33 -5.34
C VAL A 79 16.31 -5.82 -6.77
N ALA A 80 16.62 -6.71 -7.72
CA ALA A 80 16.83 -6.33 -9.12
C ALA A 80 15.56 -5.78 -9.78
N ALA A 81 14.39 -6.39 -9.50
CA ALA A 81 13.10 -5.92 -10.00
C ALA A 81 12.79 -4.49 -9.52
N TYR A 82 12.83 -4.25 -8.22
CA TYR A 82 12.55 -2.92 -7.67
C TYR A 82 13.59 -1.88 -8.10
N ARG A 83 14.86 -2.23 -8.15
CA ARG A 83 15.92 -1.37 -8.70
C ARG A 83 15.62 -1.00 -10.15
N GLY A 84 15.30 -1.98 -10.98
CA GLY A 84 14.99 -1.77 -12.39
C GLY A 84 13.77 -0.87 -12.60
N ILE A 85 12.74 -0.98 -11.74
CA ILE A 85 11.58 -0.07 -11.75
C ILE A 85 12.02 1.35 -11.36
N LEU A 86 12.73 1.52 -10.23
CA LEU A 86 13.14 2.84 -9.73
C LEU A 86 14.08 3.58 -10.68
N GLU A 87 14.96 2.86 -11.41
CA GLU A 87 15.83 3.45 -12.43
C GLU A 87 15.07 4.06 -13.61
N ARG A 88 13.84 3.59 -13.86
CA ARG A 88 12.95 4.07 -14.94
C ARG A 88 12.02 5.20 -14.52
N LEU A 89 12.07 5.62 -13.26
CA LEU A 89 11.19 6.64 -12.71
C LEU A 89 11.96 7.90 -12.32
N ASP A 90 11.40 9.05 -12.63
CA ASP A 90 11.90 10.36 -12.15
C ASP A 90 11.11 10.83 -10.92
N SER A 91 9.97 10.22 -10.64
CA SER A 91 9.08 10.56 -9.52
C SER A 91 9.26 9.60 -8.34
N PRO A 92 9.00 10.07 -7.11
CA PRO A 92 8.97 9.19 -5.95
C PRO A 92 7.74 8.25 -5.96
N VAL A 93 7.87 7.15 -5.24
CA VAL A 93 6.85 6.10 -5.14
C VAL A 93 6.72 5.59 -3.71
N TYR A 94 5.55 5.04 -3.39
CA TYR A 94 5.40 4.09 -2.29
C TYR A 94 5.54 2.67 -2.81
N LEU A 95 5.87 1.74 -1.92
CA LEU A 95 5.81 0.30 -2.20
C LEU A 95 4.59 -0.32 -1.50
N HIS A 96 4.18 -1.50 -1.89
CA HIS A 96 3.11 -2.23 -1.22
C HIS A 96 3.55 -3.64 -0.86
N TRP A 97 3.57 -3.96 0.43
CA TRP A 97 3.70 -5.32 0.94
C TRP A 97 2.31 -5.87 1.29
N LEU A 98 1.81 -6.73 0.44
CA LEU A 98 0.50 -7.37 0.58
C LEU A 98 0.67 -8.82 1.01
N GLY A 99 -0.07 -9.24 2.02
CA GLY A 99 -0.02 -10.61 2.52
C GLY A 99 -0.81 -11.60 1.65
N ASP A 100 -0.47 -12.86 1.82
CA ASP A 100 -1.07 -14.01 1.14
C ASP A 100 -2.57 -14.20 1.43
N MET A 101 -3.06 -13.71 2.58
CA MET A 101 -4.50 -13.68 2.89
C MET A 101 -5.33 -12.89 1.88
N PHE A 102 -4.72 -11.93 1.18
CA PHE A 102 -5.35 -11.16 0.10
C PHE A 102 -5.11 -11.76 -1.28
N LEU A 103 -3.95 -12.39 -1.47
CA LEU A 103 -3.55 -13.01 -2.74
C LEU A 103 -2.59 -14.17 -2.45
N PRO A 104 -3.07 -15.43 -2.44
CA PRO A 104 -2.30 -16.59 -1.97
C PRO A 104 -0.94 -16.81 -2.65
N VAL A 105 -0.80 -16.40 -3.92
CA VAL A 105 0.48 -16.53 -4.64
C VAL A 105 1.60 -15.66 -4.03
N LEU A 106 1.27 -14.70 -3.17
CA LEU A 106 2.23 -13.83 -2.49
C LEU A 106 2.78 -14.43 -1.18
N GLU A 107 2.50 -15.71 -0.90
CA GLU A 107 3.15 -16.38 0.24
C GLU A 107 4.67 -16.25 0.13
N GLY A 108 5.31 -15.77 1.21
CA GLY A 108 6.74 -15.53 1.23
C GLY A 108 7.23 -14.32 0.40
N TYR A 109 6.34 -13.40 0.00
CA TYR A 109 6.72 -12.17 -0.69
C TYR A 109 7.76 -11.39 0.12
N PHE A 110 8.81 -10.91 -0.51
CA PHE A 110 10.03 -10.39 0.11
C PHE A 110 10.76 -11.46 0.92
N PRO A 111 11.37 -12.46 0.25
CA PRO A 111 12.13 -13.50 0.93
C PRO A 111 13.39 -12.91 1.61
N ASP A 112 13.80 -13.55 2.72
CA ASP A 112 14.97 -13.19 3.52
C ASP A 112 15.02 -11.69 3.89
N ASP A 113 16.08 -10.98 3.57
CA ASP A 113 16.29 -9.54 3.81
C ASP A 113 16.01 -8.66 2.58
N SER A 114 15.33 -9.21 1.56
CA SER A 114 15.07 -8.47 0.31
C SER A 114 14.21 -7.23 0.54
N PHE A 115 13.32 -7.23 1.54
CA PHE A 115 12.51 -6.06 1.88
C PHE A 115 13.40 -4.89 2.33
N GLU A 116 14.27 -5.12 3.27
CA GLU A 116 15.19 -4.11 3.81
C GLU A 116 16.11 -3.58 2.72
N GLN A 117 16.63 -4.47 1.87
CA GLN A 117 17.47 -4.09 0.74
C GLN A 117 16.70 -3.23 -0.27
N VAL A 118 15.45 -3.58 -0.57
CA VAL A 118 14.59 -2.80 -1.50
C VAL A 118 14.29 -1.42 -0.92
N MET A 119 13.94 -1.31 0.37
CA MET A 119 13.68 -0.03 1.02
C MET A 119 14.93 0.88 1.03
N ALA A 120 16.12 0.31 1.07
CA ALA A 120 17.39 1.03 1.07
C ALA A 120 17.91 1.42 -0.33
N LEU A 121 17.25 1.01 -1.43
CA LEU A 121 17.75 1.26 -2.80
C LEU A 121 17.91 2.75 -3.12
N ASP A 122 16.92 3.56 -2.78
CA ASP A 122 16.93 5.01 -3.02
C ASP A 122 15.92 5.70 -2.08
N SER A 123 16.39 6.21 -0.96
CA SER A 123 15.54 6.86 0.05
C SER A 123 14.89 8.18 -0.41
N LYS A 124 15.34 8.74 -1.56
CA LYS A 124 14.69 9.92 -2.15
C LYS A 124 13.51 9.53 -3.06
N LYS A 125 13.57 8.33 -3.65
CA LYS A 125 12.51 7.81 -4.52
C LYS A 125 11.52 6.94 -3.77
N VAL A 126 11.96 6.13 -2.80
CA VAL A 126 11.10 5.28 -1.98
C VAL A 126 10.62 6.07 -0.77
N LEU A 127 9.42 6.66 -0.86
CA LEU A 127 8.81 7.47 0.21
C LEU A 127 8.47 6.63 1.44
N GLY A 128 8.17 5.36 1.25
CA GLY A 128 7.74 4.47 2.29
C GLY A 128 7.04 3.24 1.74
N VAL A 129 6.32 2.54 2.60
CA VAL A 129 5.63 1.30 2.23
C VAL A 129 4.23 1.21 2.84
N LYS A 130 3.28 0.75 2.04
CA LYS A 130 2.00 0.25 2.54
C LYS A 130 2.17 -1.19 2.99
N ILE A 131 1.77 -1.50 4.22
CA ILE A 131 1.82 -2.84 4.80
C ILE A 131 0.41 -3.36 5.01
N SER A 132 0.09 -4.48 4.38
CA SER A 132 -1.19 -5.18 4.48
C SER A 132 -0.95 -6.65 4.84
N LEU A 133 -0.34 -6.87 6.01
CA LEU A 133 0.01 -8.20 6.53
C LEU A 133 -0.95 -8.68 7.64
N LEU A 134 -1.84 -7.79 8.14
CA LEU A 134 -2.72 -8.02 9.29
C LEU A 134 -1.96 -8.45 10.55
N ASP A 135 -0.75 -7.93 10.70
CA ASP A 135 0.18 -8.19 11.81
C ASP A 135 0.71 -6.85 12.34
N ALA A 136 0.04 -6.34 13.38
CA ALA A 136 0.35 -5.03 13.96
C ALA A 136 1.75 -4.98 14.60
N GLU A 137 2.22 -6.08 15.21
CA GLU A 137 3.53 -6.11 15.86
C GLU A 137 4.64 -6.00 14.82
N ARG A 138 4.51 -6.74 13.73
CA ARG A 138 5.42 -6.67 12.59
C ARG A 138 5.43 -5.29 11.94
N GLU A 139 4.26 -4.68 11.74
CA GLU A 139 4.16 -3.33 11.17
C GLU A 139 4.85 -2.29 12.07
N VAL A 140 4.63 -2.34 13.38
CA VAL A 140 5.31 -1.46 14.34
C VAL A 140 6.83 -1.64 14.32
N ALA A 141 7.32 -2.87 14.25
CA ALA A 141 8.75 -3.15 14.15
C ALA A 141 9.37 -2.55 12.87
N ILE A 142 8.70 -2.73 11.73
CA ILE A 142 9.12 -2.14 10.45
C ILE A 142 9.06 -0.60 10.52
N ARG A 143 8.00 -0.02 11.07
CA ARG A 143 7.87 1.43 11.25
C ARG A 143 9.06 2.03 11.99
N ARG A 144 9.47 1.41 13.11
CA ARG A 144 10.61 1.85 13.89
C ARG A 144 11.91 1.82 13.11
N SER A 145 12.10 0.78 12.30
CA SER A 145 13.28 0.66 11.43
C SER A 145 13.30 1.74 10.35
N LEU A 146 12.20 1.92 9.62
CA LEU A 146 12.12 2.86 8.49
C LEU A 146 12.09 4.33 8.92
N ALA A 147 11.60 4.65 10.12
CA ALA A 147 11.60 6.02 10.65
C ALA A 147 13.02 6.61 10.75
N LEU A 148 14.04 5.78 10.94
CA LEU A 148 15.44 6.20 10.98
C LEU A 148 15.94 6.70 9.61
N GLU A 149 15.33 6.22 8.53
CA GLU A 149 15.64 6.61 7.15
C GLU A 149 14.70 7.72 6.61
N GLY A 150 13.76 8.19 7.45
CA GLY A 150 12.78 9.21 7.07
C GLY A 150 11.69 8.69 6.12
N GLN A 151 11.47 7.38 6.09
CA GLN A 151 10.43 6.75 5.27
C GLN A 151 9.14 6.54 6.07
N GLU A 152 8.01 6.56 5.39
CA GLU A 152 6.68 6.49 5.99
C GLU A 152 6.07 5.08 5.91
N ILE A 153 5.22 4.76 6.88
CA ILE A 153 4.35 3.57 6.81
C ILE A 153 2.92 4.01 6.54
N LEU A 154 2.31 3.33 5.58
CA LEU A 154 0.88 3.39 5.32
C LEU A 154 0.27 2.06 5.78
N THR A 155 -0.51 2.06 6.86
CA THR A 155 -1.16 0.82 7.29
C THR A 155 -2.25 0.41 6.32
N GLY A 156 -2.22 -0.86 5.96
CA GLY A 156 -3.28 -1.60 5.27
C GLY A 156 -3.84 -2.72 6.15
N ASP A 157 -3.62 -2.64 7.47
CA ASP A 157 -4.15 -3.58 8.45
C ASP A 157 -5.57 -3.20 8.84
N ASP A 158 -6.54 -3.75 8.15
CA ASP A 158 -7.96 -3.50 8.37
C ASP A 158 -8.46 -4.02 9.73
N PHE A 159 -7.66 -4.77 10.50
CA PHE A 159 -8.03 -5.26 11.84
C PHE A 159 -7.55 -4.37 12.98
N ASN A 160 -6.33 -3.83 12.85
CA ASN A 160 -5.62 -3.16 13.94
C ASN A 160 -5.37 -1.66 13.66
N PHE A 161 -5.85 -1.14 12.52
CA PHE A 161 -5.59 0.23 12.08
C PHE A 161 -5.86 1.32 13.14
N PRO A 162 -6.85 1.23 14.04
CA PRO A 162 -7.04 2.31 15.02
C PRO A 162 -5.82 2.51 15.92
N ALA A 163 -5.22 1.42 16.39
CA ALA A 163 -4.01 1.51 17.22
C ALA A 163 -2.79 1.94 16.41
N LEU A 164 -2.64 1.44 15.19
CA LEU A 164 -1.53 1.76 14.30
C LEU A 164 -1.53 3.25 13.88
N VAL A 165 -2.73 3.81 13.65
CA VAL A 165 -2.91 5.23 13.30
C VAL A 165 -2.79 6.14 14.52
N ALA A 166 -3.30 5.73 15.69
CA ALA A 166 -3.08 6.47 16.93
C ALA A 166 -1.58 6.55 17.25
N GLY A 167 -0.87 5.47 16.96
CA GLY A 167 0.58 5.40 17.15
C GLY A 167 1.01 5.18 18.60
N ASP A 168 2.30 5.36 18.82
CA ASP A 168 2.96 5.24 20.12
C ASP A 168 4.07 6.31 20.26
N ALA A 169 4.97 6.16 21.24
CA ALA A 169 6.08 7.09 21.46
C ALA A 169 7.07 7.15 20.27
N ASP A 170 7.09 6.13 19.42
CA ASP A 170 8.00 5.99 18.29
C ASP A 170 7.37 6.43 16.94
N GLY A 171 6.10 6.89 16.96
CA GLY A 171 5.42 7.39 15.77
C GLY A 171 4.08 6.69 15.49
N PHE A 172 3.56 6.90 14.28
CA PHE A 172 2.27 6.39 13.82
C PHE A 172 2.34 5.93 12.37
N SER A 173 1.35 5.12 11.95
CA SER A 173 1.18 4.73 10.55
C SER A 173 0.10 5.60 9.90
N HIS A 174 0.33 6.06 8.69
CA HIS A 174 -0.72 6.70 7.87
C HIS A 174 -1.76 5.66 7.45
N ALA A 175 -3.02 6.07 7.28
CA ALA A 175 -4.10 5.15 6.90
C ALA A 175 -4.28 5.06 5.37
N LEU A 176 -4.13 3.86 4.80
CA LEU A 176 -4.49 3.56 3.42
C LEU A 176 -5.17 2.18 3.38
N LEU A 177 -6.45 2.15 3.72
CA LEU A 177 -7.21 0.96 4.11
C LEU A 177 -8.43 0.74 3.24
N GLY A 178 -8.76 -0.51 2.99
CA GLY A 178 -9.96 -0.90 2.27
C GLY A 178 -11.25 -0.54 3.03
N ILE A 179 -11.27 -0.67 4.36
CA ILE A 179 -12.46 -0.36 5.16
C ILE A 179 -12.88 1.12 5.09
N LEU A 180 -11.95 2.03 4.78
CA LEU A 180 -12.26 3.46 4.70
C LEU A 180 -13.37 3.77 3.67
N ASP A 181 -13.56 2.94 2.67
CA ASP A 181 -14.67 3.04 1.72
C ASP A 181 -16.03 2.95 2.43
N GLY A 182 -16.16 2.05 3.41
CA GLY A 182 -17.40 1.86 4.17
C GLY A 182 -17.59 2.82 5.35
N ILE A 183 -16.52 3.42 5.85
CA ILE A 183 -16.52 4.25 7.08
C ILE A 183 -15.99 5.67 6.87
N ALA A 184 -15.98 6.18 5.65
CA ALA A 184 -15.34 7.46 5.31
C ALA A 184 -15.77 8.64 6.23
N ARG A 185 -17.06 8.76 6.56
CA ARG A 185 -17.57 9.85 7.43
C ARG A 185 -17.11 9.73 8.88
N PRO A 186 -17.32 8.59 9.59
CA PRO A 186 -16.84 8.45 10.97
C PRO A 186 -15.30 8.49 11.02
N ALA A 187 -14.58 7.91 10.06
CA ALA A 187 -13.13 8.00 9.99
C ALA A 187 -12.63 9.44 9.85
N GLY A 188 -13.20 10.22 8.93
CA GLY A 188 -12.80 11.62 8.76
C GLY A 188 -13.07 12.49 9.99
N LEU A 189 -14.11 12.18 10.80
CA LEU A 189 -14.35 12.84 12.08
C LEU A 189 -13.34 12.39 13.14
N ALA A 190 -13.08 11.08 13.23
CA ALA A 190 -12.17 10.51 14.20
C ALA A 190 -10.74 11.03 13.99
N PHE A 191 -10.25 11.05 12.75
CA PHE A 191 -8.91 11.58 12.44
C PHE A 191 -8.77 13.07 12.80
N ARG A 192 -9.84 13.86 12.68
CA ARG A 192 -9.82 15.24 13.18
C ARG A 192 -9.70 15.31 14.70
N PHE A 193 -10.38 14.45 15.45
CA PHE A 193 -10.19 14.36 16.89
C PHE A 193 -8.75 13.97 17.26
N LEU A 194 -8.19 12.98 16.59
CA LEU A 194 -6.81 12.55 16.80
C LEU A 194 -5.83 13.69 16.54
N ALA A 195 -5.98 14.42 15.43
CA ALA A 195 -5.15 15.58 15.08
C ALA A 195 -5.23 16.72 16.11
N HIS A 196 -6.26 16.76 16.96
CA HIS A 196 -6.40 17.72 18.06
C HIS A 196 -6.07 17.10 19.44
N GLY A 197 -5.40 15.95 19.49
CA GLY A 197 -5.03 15.28 20.72
C GLY A 197 -6.20 14.67 21.51
N ARG A 198 -7.34 14.43 20.86
CA ARG A 198 -8.53 13.85 21.48
C ARG A 198 -8.60 12.34 21.16
N GLU A 199 -7.63 11.61 21.70
CA GLU A 199 -7.53 10.16 21.54
C GLU A 199 -8.74 9.41 22.10
N ASP A 200 -9.35 9.93 23.19
CA ASP A 200 -10.60 9.42 23.76
C ASP A 200 -11.72 9.35 22.72
N ARG A 201 -11.94 10.45 22.01
CA ARG A 201 -12.99 10.57 20.98
C ARG A 201 -12.65 9.79 19.72
N PHE A 202 -11.38 9.75 19.35
CA PHE A 202 -10.91 8.89 18.27
C PHE A 202 -11.25 7.43 18.56
N GLY A 203 -10.88 6.91 19.75
CA GLY A 203 -11.14 5.54 20.16
C GLY A 203 -12.64 5.20 20.19
N GLU A 204 -13.48 6.08 20.76
CA GLU A 204 -14.93 5.90 20.80
C GLU A 204 -15.55 5.72 19.40
N LEU A 205 -15.11 6.53 18.43
CA LEU A 205 -15.59 6.45 17.04
C LEU A 205 -15.02 5.25 16.29
N MET A 206 -13.76 4.89 16.53
CA MET A 206 -13.10 3.81 15.80
C MET A 206 -13.46 2.41 16.31
N ALA A 207 -13.89 2.26 17.56
CA ALA A 207 -14.23 0.94 18.10
C ALA A 207 -15.33 0.21 17.27
N PRO A 208 -16.49 0.80 16.96
CA PRO A 208 -17.47 0.16 16.09
C PRO A 208 -16.98 -0.01 14.64
N CYS A 209 -16.15 0.90 14.15
CA CYS A 209 -15.57 0.81 12.81
C CYS A 209 -14.61 -0.39 12.71
N ALA A 210 -13.78 -0.61 13.72
CA ALA A 210 -12.90 -1.79 13.77
C ALA A 210 -13.67 -3.10 13.89
N ALA A 211 -14.80 -3.11 14.62
CA ALA A 211 -15.67 -4.28 14.70
C ALA A 211 -16.29 -4.61 13.32
N LEU A 212 -16.78 -3.59 12.60
CA LEU A 212 -17.27 -3.75 11.23
C LEU A 212 -16.15 -4.24 10.30
N SER A 213 -14.96 -3.67 10.42
CA SER A 213 -13.83 -4.05 9.59
C SER A 213 -13.47 -5.52 9.75
N ARG A 214 -13.43 -6.04 10.99
CA ARG A 214 -13.18 -7.45 11.24
C ARG A 214 -14.23 -8.37 10.60
N ALA A 215 -15.49 -7.96 10.55
CA ALA A 215 -16.54 -8.72 9.88
C ALA A 215 -16.40 -8.67 8.35
N VAL A 216 -16.05 -7.50 7.78
CA VAL A 216 -15.88 -7.32 6.33
C VAL A 216 -14.65 -8.07 5.81
N PHE A 217 -13.57 -8.10 6.58
CA PHE A 217 -12.29 -8.70 6.20
C PHE A 217 -12.06 -10.09 6.80
N GLU A 218 -13.10 -10.73 7.36
CA GLU A 218 -12.98 -12.11 7.83
C GLU A 218 -12.54 -13.07 6.69
N PRO A 219 -11.87 -14.16 7.01
CA PRO A 219 -11.44 -15.11 5.99
C PRO A 219 -12.63 -15.74 5.21
N PRO A 220 -12.49 -15.87 3.89
CA PRO A 220 -11.33 -15.58 3.08
C PRO A 220 -11.22 -14.09 2.72
N THR A 221 -10.23 -13.42 3.28
CA THR A 221 -10.02 -11.96 3.25
C THR A 221 -10.00 -11.35 1.85
N GLN A 222 -9.55 -12.11 0.85
CA GLN A 222 -9.54 -11.70 -0.56
C GLN A 222 -10.92 -11.27 -1.11
N HIS A 223 -12.00 -11.65 -0.46
CA HIS A 223 -13.37 -11.34 -0.88
C HIS A 223 -14.00 -10.13 -0.17
N TYR A 224 -13.23 -9.38 0.61
CA TYR A 224 -13.70 -8.25 1.42
C TYR A 224 -14.58 -7.23 0.67
N LYS A 225 -14.35 -7.06 -0.64
CA LYS A 225 -15.17 -6.12 -1.45
C LYS A 225 -16.64 -6.52 -1.52
N ALA A 226 -16.96 -7.79 -1.37
CA ALA A 226 -18.35 -8.24 -1.26
C ALA A 226 -18.99 -7.80 0.06
N GLY A 227 -18.19 -7.66 1.14
CA GLY A 227 -18.65 -7.15 2.43
C GLY A 227 -18.82 -5.63 2.47
N LEU A 228 -18.22 -4.90 1.53
CA LEU A 228 -18.34 -3.43 1.39
C LEU A 228 -19.52 -3.02 0.49
N ALA A 229 -20.06 -3.92 -0.31
CA ALA A 229 -21.16 -3.68 -1.24
C ALA A 229 -22.52 -3.77 -0.53
#